data_286cc9cbfe2f95029ba7467a14eefd5f
#
_entry.id   286cc9cbfe2f95029ba7467a14eefd5f
#
_cell.length_a   1.000
_cell.length_b   1.000
_cell.length_c   1.000
_cell.angle_alpha   90.00
_cell.angle_beta   90.00
_cell.angle_gamma   90.00
#
_symmetry.space_group_name_H-M   'P 1'
#
loop_
_entity.id
_entity.type
_entity.pdbx_description
1 polymer ?
#
loop_
_entity_poly.entity_id
_entity_poly.type
_entity_poly.pdbx_seq_one_letter_code
_entity_poly.pdbx_strand_id
1 'polypeptide(L)'
;MGSYYYLISGLPEVKLSDAKAKYDINEITQSILSSLSAKDAKSFSYLIYQNDNKNLVNAIAKQKGLFSPYIEHIEPSIFSKEDIQKYSTISNLPSYMSKFLEDNKNVEWENVRHIENALLALYYEEMIKSGNSFIRSYASFMRDLKNILAALNGRALGFSSEEISKELIGDYSLISALTKSTASDFGVGKEMPYINSIIDTFNSSDKADPYNMENIECSLVKEFLDRATSIKSFTTDNVFAYYINLTYAVSINGRNEEEGKKHLETLISSLKSKASVYN
;
A
#
# COMPACT_ATOMS: atom_id res chain seq x y z
N MET A 1 -16.42 12.18 -19.73
CA MET A 1 -16.43 11.26 -18.57
C MET A 1 -17.61 10.34 -18.73
N GLY A 2 -17.39 9.02 -18.79
CA GLY A 2 -18.48 8.05 -18.80
C GLY A 2 -19.19 8.05 -17.46
N SER A 3 -20.51 7.90 -17.47
CA SER A 3 -21.28 7.69 -16.24
C SER A 3 -21.32 6.20 -15.95
N TYR A 4 -20.86 5.81 -14.76
CA TYR A 4 -20.88 4.42 -14.28
C TYR A 4 -22.09 4.15 -13.37
N TYR A 5 -23.23 4.77 -13.66
CA TYR A 5 -24.44 4.66 -12.85
C TYR A 5 -24.85 3.20 -12.58
N TYR A 6 -24.98 2.38 -13.62
CA TYR A 6 -25.40 0.99 -13.46
C TYR A 6 -24.39 0.14 -12.68
N LEU A 7 -23.09 0.35 -12.94
CA LEU A 7 -22.04 -0.33 -12.18
C LEU A 7 -22.15 0.02 -10.70
N ILE A 8 -22.10 1.31 -10.36
CA ILE A 8 -22.07 1.76 -8.94
C ILE A 8 -23.35 1.38 -8.21
N SER A 9 -24.52 1.45 -8.88
CA SER A 9 -25.80 1.05 -8.26
C SER A 9 -25.94 -0.45 -8.06
N GLY A 10 -25.17 -1.26 -8.78
CA GLY A 10 -25.14 -2.72 -8.64
C GLY A 10 -24.09 -3.25 -7.66
N LEU A 11 -23.13 -2.39 -7.25
CA LEU A 11 -22.11 -2.80 -6.28
C LEU A 11 -22.71 -2.91 -4.87
N PRO A 12 -22.29 -3.92 -4.07
CA PRO A 12 -22.76 -4.05 -2.69
C PRO A 12 -22.27 -2.87 -1.83
N GLU A 13 -23.06 -2.49 -0.83
CA GLU A 13 -22.67 -1.49 0.14
C GLU A 13 -21.49 -2.02 0.99
N VAL A 14 -20.40 -1.24 1.08
CA VAL A 14 -19.21 -1.60 1.87
C VAL A 14 -19.22 -0.83 3.19
N LYS A 15 -19.20 -1.55 4.31
CA LYS A 15 -19.07 -1.00 5.66
C LYS A 15 -17.80 -1.55 6.31
N LEU A 16 -16.93 -0.67 6.77
CA LEU A 16 -15.70 -1.05 7.50
C LEU A 16 -15.99 -1.79 8.81
N SER A 17 -17.20 -1.61 9.37
CA SER A 17 -17.65 -2.24 10.62
C SER A 17 -18.32 -3.61 10.46
N ASP A 18 -18.46 -4.12 9.24
CA ASP A 18 -19.10 -5.42 9.03
C ASP A 18 -18.22 -6.56 9.56
N ALA A 19 -18.73 -7.31 10.52
CA ALA A 19 -17.99 -8.31 11.29
C ALA A 19 -17.55 -9.57 10.51
N LYS A 20 -17.87 -9.72 9.23
CA LYS A 20 -17.37 -10.74 8.31
C LYS A 20 -17.43 -10.23 6.89
N ALA A 21 -16.33 -10.37 6.16
CA ALA A 21 -16.31 -10.08 4.73
C ALA A 21 -17.36 -10.94 4.01
N LYS A 22 -18.46 -10.30 3.63
CA LYS A 22 -19.49 -10.89 2.77
C LYS A 22 -19.16 -10.72 1.29
N TYR A 23 -17.97 -10.19 0.98
CA TYR A 23 -17.63 -9.75 -0.35
C TYR A 23 -16.54 -10.65 -0.93
N ASP A 24 -16.80 -11.27 -2.04
CA ASP A 24 -15.76 -11.84 -2.89
C ASP A 24 -15.09 -10.69 -3.66
N ILE A 25 -13.95 -10.26 -3.16
CA ILE A 25 -13.21 -9.15 -3.77
C ILE A 25 -12.74 -9.49 -5.20
N ASN A 26 -12.48 -10.77 -5.52
CA ASN A 26 -12.08 -11.19 -6.86
C ASN A 26 -13.24 -11.04 -7.83
N GLU A 27 -14.43 -11.51 -7.46
CA GLU A 27 -15.63 -11.37 -8.26
C GLU A 27 -15.98 -9.88 -8.51
N ILE A 28 -15.93 -9.06 -7.46
CA ILE A 28 -16.18 -7.63 -7.57
C ILE A 28 -15.13 -6.96 -8.48
N THR A 29 -13.85 -7.30 -8.34
CA THR A 29 -12.79 -6.76 -9.19
C THR A 29 -13.00 -7.09 -10.65
N GLN A 30 -13.39 -8.31 -10.98
CA GLN A 30 -13.70 -8.74 -12.36
C GLN A 30 -14.94 -8.01 -12.90
N SER A 31 -15.97 -7.84 -12.08
CA SER A 31 -17.17 -7.08 -12.45
C SER A 31 -16.84 -5.62 -12.77
N ILE A 32 -15.99 -4.98 -11.97
CA ILE A 32 -15.53 -3.61 -12.20
C ILE A 32 -14.72 -3.57 -13.52
N LEU A 33 -13.70 -4.42 -13.68
CA LEU A 33 -12.85 -4.44 -14.86
C LEU A 33 -13.64 -4.63 -16.16
N SER A 34 -14.61 -5.53 -16.16
CA SER A 34 -15.46 -5.80 -17.34
C SER A 34 -16.40 -4.65 -17.71
N SER A 35 -16.70 -3.78 -16.75
CA SER A 35 -17.61 -2.63 -16.91
C SER A 35 -16.89 -1.34 -17.28
N LEU A 36 -15.58 -1.25 -17.03
CA LEU A 36 -14.80 -0.05 -17.29
C LEU A 36 -14.42 0.08 -18.78
N SER A 37 -14.30 1.33 -19.26
CA SER A 37 -13.63 1.59 -20.52
C SER A 37 -12.17 1.12 -20.49
N ALA A 38 -11.57 0.78 -21.64
CA ALA A 38 -10.16 0.35 -21.68
C ALA A 38 -9.20 1.36 -21.04
N LYS A 39 -9.47 2.67 -21.19
CA LYS A 39 -8.70 3.74 -20.55
C LYS A 39 -8.85 3.71 -19.02
N ASP A 40 -10.07 3.56 -18.53
CA ASP A 40 -10.34 3.57 -17.09
C ASP A 40 -9.88 2.26 -16.45
N ALA A 41 -10.03 1.12 -17.13
CA ALA A 41 -9.49 -0.17 -16.70
C ALA A 41 -7.95 -0.13 -16.53
N LYS A 42 -7.24 0.51 -17.48
CA LYS A 42 -5.78 0.75 -17.33
C LYS A 42 -5.45 1.58 -16.09
N SER A 43 -6.26 2.60 -15.78
CA SER A 43 -6.05 3.41 -14.56
C SER A 43 -6.42 2.62 -13.30
N PHE A 44 -7.46 1.79 -13.36
CA PHE A 44 -7.89 0.92 -12.26
C PHE A 44 -6.85 -0.15 -11.93
N SER A 45 -6.12 -0.67 -12.93
CA SER A 45 -5.07 -1.68 -12.71
C SER A 45 -4.00 -1.21 -11.74
N TYR A 46 -3.73 0.10 -11.62
CA TYR A 46 -2.83 0.60 -10.59
C TYR A 46 -3.28 0.22 -9.18
N LEU A 47 -4.58 0.18 -8.91
CA LEU A 47 -5.08 -0.21 -7.59
C LEU A 47 -4.90 -1.70 -7.31
N ILE A 48 -4.95 -2.55 -8.35
CA ILE A 48 -4.71 -3.99 -8.24
C ILE A 48 -3.21 -4.26 -8.09
N TYR A 49 -2.35 -3.51 -8.78
CA TYR A 49 -0.88 -3.66 -8.69
C TYR A 49 -0.33 -3.50 -7.27
N GLN A 50 -1.09 -2.98 -6.31
CA GLN A 50 -0.68 -2.97 -4.91
C GLN A 50 -0.43 -4.40 -4.39
N ASN A 51 -1.29 -5.36 -4.77
CA ASN A 51 -1.12 -6.75 -4.41
C ASN A 51 0.01 -7.41 -5.22
N ASP A 52 0.09 -7.11 -6.52
CA ASP A 52 1.20 -7.59 -7.35
C ASP A 52 2.56 -7.10 -6.85
N ASN A 53 2.64 -5.86 -6.33
CA ASN A 53 3.85 -5.34 -5.68
C ASN A 53 4.25 -6.18 -4.46
N LYS A 54 3.30 -6.48 -3.57
CA LYS A 54 3.54 -7.33 -2.40
C LYS A 54 3.95 -8.75 -2.81
N ASN A 55 3.30 -9.30 -3.83
CA ASN A 55 3.62 -10.62 -4.38
C ASN A 55 5.04 -10.65 -4.96
N LEU A 56 5.44 -9.61 -5.72
CA LEU A 56 6.78 -9.48 -6.28
C LEU A 56 7.85 -9.32 -5.18
N VAL A 57 7.60 -8.45 -4.20
CA VAL A 57 8.49 -8.28 -3.03
C VAL A 57 8.68 -9.61 -2.30
N ASN A 58 7.60 -10.36 -2.09
CA ASN A 58 7.65 -11.69 -1.46
C ASN A 58 8.47 -12.70 -2.28
N ALA A 59 8.31 -12.73 -3.60
CA ALA A 59 9.08 -13.61 -4.47
C ALA A 59 10.59 -13.29 -4.42
N ILE A 60 10.94 -12.00 -4.47
CA ILE A 60 12.34 -11.55 -4.36
C ILE A 60 12.91 -11.87 -2.98
N ALA A 61 12.18 -11.58 -1.92
CA ALA A 61 12.61 -11.85 -0.54
C ALA A 61 12.88 -13.35 -0.34
N LYS A 62 11.99 -14.23 -0.81
CA LYS A 62 12.19 -15.68 -0.75
C LYS A 62 13.43 -16.13 -1.52
N GLN A 63 13.64 -15.60 -2.72
CA GLN A 63 14.82 -15.93 -3.52
C GLN A 63 16.12 -15.48 -2.85
N LYS A 64 16.09 -14.35 -2.14
CA LYS A 64 17.24 -13.80 -1.39
C LYS A 64 17.40 -14.39 0.02
N GLY A 65 16.53 -15.30 0.45
CA GLY A 65 16.54 -15.87 1.79
C GLY A 65 16.15 -14.90 2.90
N LEU A 66 15.50 -13.79 2.57
CA LEU A 66 14.98 -12.82 3.51
C LEU A 66 13.62 -13.26 4.08
N PHE A 67 13.37 -12.86 5.32
CA PHE A 67 12.03 -13.03 5.90
C PHE A 67 11.05 -12.07 5.23
N SER A 68 9.91 -12.61 4.78
CA SER A 68 8.80 -11.80 4.25
C SER A 68 7.56 -11.98 5.13
N PRO A 69 6.84 -10.89 5.44
CA PRO A 69 5.57 -10.96 6.16
C PRO A 69 4.44 -11.55 5.30
N TYR A 70 4.62 -11.61 3.98
CA TYR A 70 3.61 -12.14 3.06
C TYR A 70 3.86 -13.64 2.86
N ILE A 71 2.93 -14.48 3.33
CA ILE A 71 3.10 -15.95 3.31
C ILE A 71 2.58 -16.53 2.01
N GLU A 72 1.42 -16.06 1.56
CA GLU A 72 0.74 -16.55 0.38
C GLU A 72 0.66 -15.51 -0.73
N HIS A 73 0.26 -15.95 -1.92
CA HIS A 73 -0.07 -15.05 -3.02
C HIS A 73 -1.34 -14.27 -2.67
N ILE A 74 -1.27 -12.95 -2.83
CA ILE A 74 -2.35 -12.04 -2.47
C ILE A 74 -3.21 -11.76 -3.70
N GLU A 75 -4.50 -12.01 -3.58
CA GLU A 75 -5.52 -11.72 -4.58
C GLU A 75 -6.41 -10.53 -4.14
N PRO A 76 -7.04 -9.78 -5.06
CA PRO A 76 -6.90 -9.91 -6.51
C PRO A 76 -5.56 -9.41 -7.04
N SER A 77 -5.04 -10.04 -8.08
CA SER A 77 -3.78 -9.70 -8.73
C SER A 77 -3.91 -9.78 -10.26
N ILE A 78 -3.05 -9.07 -10.97
CA ILE A 78 -2.98 -9.13 -12.44
C ILE A 78 -2.13 -10.34 -12.88
N PHE A 79 -1.09 -10.65 -12.11
CA PHE A 79 -0.16 -11.73 -12.41
C PHE A 79 -0.47 -12.95 -11.56
N SER A 80 -0.45 -14.13 -12.19
CA SER A 80 -0.62 -15.40 -11.47
C SER A 80 0.55 -15.66 -10.51
N LYS A 81 0.33 -16.56 -9.56
CA LYS A 81 1.38 -17.00 -8.63
C LYS A 81 2.58 -17.58 -9.36
N GLU A 82 2.33 -18.33 -10.43
CA GLU A 82 3.34 -18.97 -11.28
C GLU A 82 4.16 -17.92 -12.03
N ASP A 83 3.51 -16.89 -12.54
CA ASP A 83 4.18 -15.77 -13.23
C ASP A 83 5.10 -15.03 -12.25
N ILE A 84 4.57 -14.63 -11.10
CA ILE A 84 5.35 -13.89 -10.09
C ILE A 84 6.54 -14.70 -9.58
N GLN A 85 6.42 -16.02 -9.43
CA GLN A 85 7.57 -16.87 -9.06
C GLN A 85 8.69 -16.84 -10.10
N LYS A 86 8.35 -16.55 -11.35
CA LYS A 86 9.26 -16.43 -12.50
C LYS A 86 9.40 -14.99 -12.97
N TYR A 87 9.31 -14.03 -12.06
CA TYR A 87 9.22 -12.59 -12.38
C TYR A 87 10.30 -12.09 -13.36
N SER A 88 11.49 -12.71 -13.37
CA SER A 88 12.57 -12.37 -14.28
C SER A 88 12.27 -12.70 -15.77
N THR A 89 11.24 -13.47 -16.05
CA THR A 89 10.86 -13.91 -17.41
C THR A 89 9.51 -13.37 -17.87
N ILE A 90 8.82 -12.57 -17.05
CA ILE A 90 7.54 -11.97 -17.43
C ILE A 90 7.77 -10.88 -18.48
N SER A 91 7.16 -11.03 -19.65
CA SER A 91 7.30 -10.07 -20.76
C SER A 91 6.44 -8.81 -20.63
N ASN A 92 5.34 -8.86 -19.87
CA ASN A 92 4.32 -7.82 -19.82
C ASN A 92 4.22 -7.11 -18.47
N LEU A 93 5.33 -7.00 -17.74
CA LEU A 93 5.37 -6.23 -16.51
C LEU A 93 5.11 -4.74 -16.78
N PRO A 94 4.44 -4.02 -15.86
CA PRO A 94 4.39 -2.56 -15.87
C PRO A 94 5.80 -1.96 -15.94
N SER A 95 5.94 -0.79 -16.56
CA SER A 95 7.24 -0.16 -16.79
C SER A 95 8.03 0.07 -15.51
N TYR A 96 7.37 0.46 -14.43
CA TYR A 96 8.01 0.65 -13.13
C TYR A 96 8.54 -0.66 -12.51
N MET A 97 7.83 -1.79 -12.67
CA MET A 97 8.32 -3.11 -12.19
C MET A 97 9.52 -3.57 -13.01
N SER A 98 9.46 -3.45 -14.35
CA SER A 98 10.60 -3.79 -15.23
C SER A 98 11.82 -2.96 -14.88
N LYS A 99 11.64 -1.65 -14.72
CA LYS A 99 12.71 -0.73 -14.29
C LYS A 99 13.27 -1.11 -12.92
N PHE A 100 12.40 -1.41 -11.94
CA PHE A 100 12.82 -1.84 -10.62
C PHE A 100 13.70 -3.08 -10.68
N LEU A 101 13.32 -4.10 -11.45
CA LEU A 101 14.08 -5.35 -11.57
C LEU A 101 15.42 -5.13 -12.26
N GLU A 102 15.48 -4.25 -13.26
CA GLU A 102 16.71 -3.91 -13.96
C GLU A 102 17.69 -3.15 -13.07
N ASP A 103 17.22 -2.06 -12.44
CA ASP A 103 18.03 -1.17 -11.59
C ASP A 103 18.58 -1.91 -10.35
N ASN A 104 17.87 -2.93 -9.86
CA ASN A 104 18.19 -3.63 -8.61
C ASN A 104 18.68 -5.07 -8.80
N LYS A 105 19.04 -5.46 -10.00
CA LYS A 105 19.47 -6.84 -10.32
C LYS A 105 20.58 -7.38 -9.43
N ASN A 106 21.54 -6.53 -9.05
CA ASN A 106 22.72 -6.89 -8.27
C ASN A 106 22.71 -6.32 -6.86
N VAL A 107 21.57 -5.76 -6.40
CA VAL A 107 21.50 -5.18 -5.06
C VAL A 107 21.38 -6.29 -4.02
N GLU A 108 22.22 -6.19 -2.98
CA GLU A 108 22.08 -6.98 -1.77
C GLU A 108 21.18 -6.24 -0.80
N TRP A 109 20.03 -6.84 -0.51
CA TRP A 109 19.01 -6.24 0.34
C TRP A 109 19.21 -6.64 1.80
N GLU A 110 19.22 -5.68 2.71
CA GLU A 110 19.31 -5.92 4.15
C GLU A 110 18.03 -6.54 4.71
N ASN A 111 16.87 -6.11 4.20
CA ASN A 111 15.57 -6.58 4.63
C ASN A 111 14.49 -6.37 3.55
N VAL A 112 13.32 -6.95 3.78
CA VAL A 112 12.20 -6.90 2.84
C VAL A 112 11.63 -5.49 2.67
N ARG A 113 11.69 -4.66 3.71
CA ARG A 113 11.15 -3.30 3.65
C ARG A 113 11.92 -2.40 2.69
N HIS A 114 13.23 -2.57 2.60
CA HIS A 114 14.03 -1.83 1.61
C HIS A 114 13.66 -2.22 0.17
N ILE A 115 13.35 -3.49 -0.10
CA ILE A 115 12.83 -3.95 -1.40
C ILE A 115 11.48 -3.27 -1.68
N GLU A 116 10.58 -3.29 -0.70
CA GLU A 116 9.25 -2.70 -0.81
C GLU A 116 9.32 -1.20 -1.06
N ASN A 117 10.10 -0.45 -0.28
CA ASN A 117 10.24 1.00 -0.43
C ASN A 117 10.82 1.39 -1.80
N ALA A 118 11.82 0.65 -2.30
CA ALA A 118 12.39 0.89 -3.62
C ALA A 118 11.38 0.64 -4.76
N LEU A 119 10.59 -0.43 -4.67
CA LEU A 119 9.53 -0.71 -5.64
C LEU A 119 8.40 0.33 -5.56
N LEU A 120 7.96 0.69 -4.35
CA LEU A 120 6.91 1.68 -4.13
C LEU A 120 7.31 3.08 -4.61
N ALA A 121 8.59 3.44 -4.54
CA ALA A 121 9.08 4.71 -5.09
C ALA A 121 8.77 4.83 -6.58
N LEU A 122 9.11 3.82 -7.37
CA LEU A 122 8.84 3.78 -8.81
C LEU A 122 7.34 3.64 -9.13
N TYR A 123 6.62 2.85 -8.34
CA TYR A 123 5.18 2.68 -8.49
C TYR A 123 4.42 3.99 -8.28
N TYR A 124 4.68 4.73 -7.20
CA TYR A 124 4.04 6.03 -6.97
C TYR A 124 4.47 7.07 -8.01
N GLU A 125 5.74 7.06 -8.43
CA GLU A 125 6.21 7.95 -9.50
C GLU A 125 5.43 7.73 -10.81
N GLU A 126 5.21 6.48 -11.21
CA GLU A 126 4.42 6.17 -12.40
C GLU A 126 2.94 6.56 -12.25
N MET A 127 2.32 6.28 -11.10
CA MET A 127 0.95 6.69 -10.84
C MET A 127 0.76 8.21 -10.85
N ILE A 128 1.70 8.97 -10.29
CA ILE A 128 1.69 10.44 -10.27
C ILE A 128 1.79 11.01 -11.70
N LYS A 129 2.45 10.31 -12.61
CA LYS A 129 2.55 10.67 -14.03
C LYS A 129 1.36 10.20 -14.85
N SER A 130 0.42 9.44 -14.29
CA SER A 130 -0.73 8.90 -15.01
C SER A 130 -1.65 9.99 -15.55
N GLY A 131 -2.40 9.67 -16.62
CA GLY A 131 -3.38 10.58 -17.22
C GLY A 131 -4.68 10.75 -16.39
N ASN A 132 -4.89 9.96 -15.33
CA ASN A 132 -6.07 10.01 -14.48
C ASN A 132 -5.81 10.89 -13.25
N SER A 133 -6.64 11.93 -13.04
CA SER A 133 -6.45 12.90 -11.94
C SER A 133 -6.64 12.29 -10.56
N PHE A 134 -7.60 11.38 -10.39
CA PHE A 134 -7.84 10.71 -9.12
C PHE A 134 -6.63 9.84 -8.75
N ILE A 135 -6.14 9.01 -9.70
CA ILE A 135 -4.96 8.17 -9.48
C ILE A 135 -3.74 9.00 -9.09
N ARG A 136 -3.49 10.13 -9.79
CA ARG A 136 -2.38 11.04 -9.43
C ARG A 136 -2.50 11.57 -8.01
N SER A 137 -3.69 12.09 -7.66
CA SER A 137 -3.92 12.66 -6.33
C SER A 137 -3.83 11.60 -5.23
N TYR A 138 -4.39 10.41 -5.47
CA TYR A 138 -4.32 9.29 -4.55
C TYR A 138 -2.88 8.81 -4.34
N ALA A 139 -2.11 8.67 -5.42
CA ALA A 139 -0.71 8.25 -5.33
C ALA A 139 0.16 9.25 -4.56
N SER A 140 0.00 10.56 -4.84
CA SER A 140 0.70 11.60 -4.08
C SER A 140 0.33 11.54 -2.60
N PHE A 141 -0.96 11.48 -2.30
CA PHE A 141 -1.44 11.38 -0.93
C PHE A 141 -0.90 10.15 -0.21
N MET A 142 -0.97 8.96 -0.82
CA MET A 142 -0.50 7.72 -0.21
C MET A 142 1.02 7.71 0.03
N ARG A 143 1.81 8.21 -0.93
CA ARG A 143 3.25 8.34 -0.77
C ARG A 143 3.61 9.26 0.40
N ASP A 144 2.97 10.42 0.46
CA ASP A 144 3.20 11.41 1.51
C ASP A 144 2.74 10.87 2.87
N LEU A 145 1.55 10.25 2.95
CA LEU A 145 1.00 9.64 4.16
C LEU A 145 1.95 8.57 4.72
N LYS A 146 2.40 7.63 3.88
CA LYS A 146 3.32 6.56 4.32
C LYS A 146 4.64 7.14 4.82
N ASN A 147 5.19 8.14 4.16
CA ASN A 147 6.43 8.78 4.58
C ASN A 147 6.27 9.56 5.90
N ILE A 148 5.18 10.31 6.05
CA ILE A 148 4.89 11.04 7.30
C ILE A 148 4.71 10.05 8.47
N LEU A 149 3.93 8.99 8.28
CA LEU A 149 3.72 7.97 9.32
C LEU A 149 5.03 7.25 9.67
N ALA A 150 5.87 6.92 8.69
CA ALA A 150 7.18 6.31 8.93
C ALA A 150 8.10 7.26 9.72
N ALA A 151 8.13 8.54 9.38
CA ALA A 151 8.93 9.55 10.09
C ALA A 151 8.42 9.78 11.53
N LEU A 152 7.09 9.86 11.74
CA LEU A 152 6.49 9.99 13.07
C LEU A 152 6.81 8.77 13.94
N ASN A 153 6.67 7.59 13.39
CA ASN A 153 6.99 6.34 14.10
C ASN A 153 8.48 6.24 14.41
N GLY A 154 9.35 6.58 13.46
CA GLY A 154 10.81 6.61 13.68
C GLY A 154 11.20 7.58 14.79
N ARG A 155 10.59 8.80 14.82
CA ARG A 155 10.80 9.76 15.94
C ARG A 155 10.33 9.20 17.26
N ALA A 156 9.15 8.56 17.31
CA ALA A 156 8.61 7.96 18.52
C ALA A 156 9.49 6.82 19.07
N LEU A 157 10.19 6.11 18.17
CA LEU A 157 11.15 5.05 18.50
C LEU A 157 12.57 5.57 18.79
N GLY A 158 12.82 6.88 18.63
CA GLY A 158 14.13 7.49 18.86
C GLY A 158 15.15 7.26 17.75
N PHE A 159 14.70 6.96 16.54
CA PHE A 159 15.57 6.77 15.38
C PHE A 159 16.29 8.08 15.01
N SER A 160 17.53 7.96 14.59
CA SER A 160 18.30 9.06 14.00
C SER A 160 17.71 9.49 12.64
N SER A 161 18.07 10.69 12.18
CA SER A 161 17.67 11.18 10.85
C SER A 161 18.11 10.24 9.71
N GLU A 162 19.27 9.59 9.86
CA GLU A 162 19.77 8.63 8.87
C GLU A 162 18.93 7.34 8.85
N GLU A 163 18.57 6.81 10.02
CA GLU A 163 17.70 5.64 10.13
C GLU A 163 16.31 5.94 9.57
N ILE A 164 15.73 7.10 9.92
CA ILE A 164 14.44 7.54 9.36
C ILE A 164 14.53 7.61 7.83
N SER A 165 15.60 8.20 7.28
CA SER A 165 15.78 8.36 5.83
C SER A 165 15.74 7.02 5.07
N LYS A 166 16.27 5.94 5.66
CA LYS A 166 16.26 4.59 5.06
C LYS A 166 14.86 3.97 4.99
N GLU A 167 13.94 4.45 5.83
CA GLU A 167 12.57 3.94 5.91
C GLU A 167 11.60 4.70 4.98
N LEU A 168 12.05 5.77 4.32
CA LEU A 168 11.19 6.61 3.49
C LEU A 168 11.16 6.16 2.01
N ILE A 169 10.04 6.43 1.36
CA ILE A 169 9.75 6.03 -0.02
C ILE A 169 10.12 7.17 -0.98
N GLY A 170 11.08 6.92 -1.87
CA GLY A 170 11.48 7.85 -2.92
C GLY A 170 12.38 8.98 -2.44
N ASP A 171 12.73 9.89 -3.37
CA ASP A 171 13.54 11.08 -3.12
C ASP A 171 12.84 12.29 -3.73
N TYR A 172 12.30 13.16 -2.89
CA TYR A 172 11.62 14.38 -3.26
C TYR A 172 11.60 15.38 -2.08
N SER A 173 11.08 16.57 -2.29
CA SER A 173 11.21 17.71 -1.34
C SER A 173 10.79 17.39 0.11
N LEU A 174 9.70 16.61 0.30
CA LEU A 174 9.21 16.24 1.62
C LEU A 174 10.22 15.40 2.42
N ILE A 175 10.97 14.52 1.76
CA ILE A 175 11.95 13.63 2.42
C ILE A 175 12.96 14.45 3.26
N SER A 176 13.48 15.53 2.69
CA SER A 176 14.41 16.41 3.41
C SER A 176 13.78 17.06 4.64
N ALA A 177 12.51 17.46 4.56
CA ALA A 177 11.79 18.02 5.69
C ALA A 177 11.56 16.97 6.80
N LEU A 178 11.11 15.77 6.42
CA LEU A 178 10.85 14.67 7.36
C LEU A 178 12.11 14.20 8.12
N THR A 179 13.27 14.28 7.48
CA THR A 179 14.54 13.81 8.07
C THR A 179 15.27 14.89 8.87
N LYS A 180 15.25 16.16 8.43
CA LYS A 180 16.09 17.22 8.99
C LYS A 180 15.37 18.17 9.95
N SER A 181 14.05 18.35 9.80
CA SER A 181 13.30 19.27 10.65
C SER A 181 13.11 18.71 12.04
N THR A 182 13.18 19.56 13.06
CA THR A 182 12.83 19.23 14.46
C THR A 182 11.43 19.72 14.84
N ALA A 183 10.75 20.47 13.95
CA ALA A 183 9.40 20.95 14.19
C ALA A 183 8.39 19.77 14.26
N SER A 184 7.32 19.94 15.04
CA SER A 184 6.26 18.94 15.17
C SER A 184 5.57 18.64 13.85
N ASP A 185 5.37 19.65 13.01
CA ASP A 185 4.78 19.56 11.67
C ASP A 185 5.83 19.43 10.55
N PHE A 186 7.04 19.05 10.90
CA PHE A 186 8.20 18.96 9.99
C PHE A 186 8.51 20.28 9.23
N GLY A 187 7.92 21.40 9.64
CA GLY A 187 8.07 22.68 8.98
C GLY A 187 7.31 22.84 7.65
N VAL A 188 6.44 21.88 7.31
CA VAL A 188 5.67 21.85 6.04
C VAL A 188 4.19 22.17 6.21
N GLY A 189 3.75 22.56 7.40
CA GLY A 189 2.33 22.81 7.70
C GLY A 189 1.64 23.85 6.82
N LYS A 190 2.37 24.80 6.26
CA LYS A 190 1.83 25.79 5.31
C LYS A 190 1.59 25.21 3.92
N GLU A 191 2.50 24.36 3.44
CA GLU A 191 2.44 23.72 2.12
C GLU A 191 1.54 22.50 2.10
N MET A 192 1.43 21.82 3.26
CA MET A 192 0.63 20.60 3.45
C MET A 192 -0.34 20.77 4.62
N PRO A 193 -1.45 21.50 4.47
CA PRO A 193 -2.38 21.75 5.59
C PRO A 193 -2.95 20.48 6.24
N TYR A 194 -3.00 19.37 5.50
CA TYR A 194 -3.47 18.08 6.01
C TYR A 194 -2.46 17.36 6.91
N ILE A 195 -1.20 17.82 7.00
CA ILE A 195 -0.20 17.17 7.85
C ILE A 195 -0.59 17.18 9.33
N ASN A 196 -1.24 18.24 9.79
CA ASN A 196 -1.71 18.33 11.18
C ASN A 196 -2.76 17.26 11.49
N SER A 197 -3.69 16.98 10.55
CA SER A 197 -4.65 15.89 10.71
C SER A 197 -3.97 14.52 10.84
N ILE A 198 -2.91 14.28 10.07
CA ILE A 198 -2.11 13.04 10.16
C ILE A 198 -1.42 12.95 11.53
N ILE A 199 -0.79 14.03 11.97
CA ILE A 199 -0.08 14.08 13.26
C ILE A 199 -1.05 13.89 14.43
N ASP A 200 -2.19 14.56 14.42
CA ASP A 200 -3.21 14.46 15.45
C ASP A 200 -3.79 13.05 15.52
N THR A 201 -4.09 12.44 14.37
CA THR A 201 -4.56 11.04 14.29
C THR A 201 -3.49 10.08 14.82
N PHE A 202 -2.23 10.27 14.45
CA PHE A 202 -1.12 9.45 14.94
C PHE A 202 -0.96 9.59 16.47
N ASN A 203 -0.99 10.82 17.00
CA ASN A 203 -0.79 11.07 18.42
C ASN A 203 -1.95 10.57 19.30
N SER A 204 -3.19 10.63 18.80
CA SER A 204 -4.39 10.18 19.51
C SER A 204 -4.65 8.68 19.41
N SER A 205 -3.90 7.96 18.56
CA SER A 205 -4.11 6.54 18.33
C SER A 205 -3.64 5.66 19.49
N ASP A 206 -4.25 4.49 19.65
CA ASP A 206 -3.83 3.48 20.63
C ASP A 206 -2.54 2.79 20.17
N LYS A 207 -1.42 3.12 20.81
CA LYS A 207 -0.11 2.54 20.49
C LYS A 207 0.03 1.07 20.91
N ALA A 208 -0.87 0.55 21.76
CA ALA A 208 -0.90 -0.85 22.15
C ALA A 208 -1.65 -1.74 21.14
N ASP A 209 -2.47 -1.15 20.27
CA ASP A 209 -3.14 -1.88 19.21
C ASP A 209 -2.14 -2.34 18.14
N PRO A 210 -1.97 -3.66 17.90
CA PRO A 210 -1.07 -4.17 16.86
C PRO A 210 -1.44 -3.71 15.44
N TYR A 211 -2.69 -3.31 15.22
CA TYR A 211 -3.19 -2.77 13.95
C TYR A 211 -3.21 -1.25 13.90
N ASN A 212 -2.59 -0.59 14.88
CA ASN A 212 -2.64 0.87 15.03
C ASN A 212 -2.31 1.63 13.72
N MET A 213 -1.19 1.28 13.08
CA MET A 213 -0.75 1.97 11.86
C MET A 213 -1.73 1.77 10.70
N GLU A 214 -2.28 0.58 10.55
CA GLU A 214 -3.30 0.28 9.53
C GLU A 214 -4.61 1.02 9.81
N ASN A 215 -5.01 1.12 11.07
CA ASN A 215 -6.20 1.88 11.47
C ASN A 215 -6.06 3.38 11.19
N ILE A 216 -4.87 3.95 11.48
CA ILE A 216 -4.55 5.34 11.14
C ILE A 216 -4.62 5.55 9.62
N GLU A 217 -3.94 4.70 8.84
CA GLU A 217 -3.95 4.76 7.38
C GLU A 217 -5.38 4.69 6.84
N CYS A 218 -6.17 3.70 7.29
CA CYS A 218 -7.55 3.53 6.87
C CYS A 218 -8.42 4.77 7.14
N SER A 219 -8.31 5.36 8.34
CA SER A 219 -9.06 6.56 8.72
C SER A 219 -8.75 7.74 7.81
N LEU A 220 -7.46 8.00 7.57
CA LEU A 220 -7.00 9.12 6.75
C LEU A 220 -7.28 8.92 5.26
N VAL A 221 -7.17 7.68 4.77
CA VAL A 221 -7.56 7.33 3.40
C VAL A 221 -9.05 7.53 3.20
N LYS A 222 -9.89 7.11 4.16
CA LYS A 222 -11.33 7.35 4.09
C LYS A 222 -11.65 8.84 3.98
N GLU A 223 -11.02 9.67 4.80
CA GLU A 223 -11.20 11.14 4.73
C GLU A 223 -10.79 11.70 3.36
N PHE A 224 -9.68 11.22 2.80
CA PHE A 224 -9.26 11.58 1.44
C PHE A 224 -10.32 11.19 0.40
N LEU A 225 -10.83 9.95 0.44
CA LEU A 225 -11.81 9.42 -0.51
C LEU A 225 -13.13 10.20 -0.44
N ASP A 226 -13.61 10.49 0.77
CA ASP A 226 -14.84 11.25 0.99
C ASP A 226 -14.72 12.66 0.38
N ARG A 227 -13.58 13.33 0.52
CA ARG A 227 -13.32 14.62 -0.12
C ARG A 227 -13.22 14.52 -1.64
N ALA A 228 -12.51 13.51 -2.15
CA ALA A 228 -12.28 13.33 -3.58
C ALA A 228 -13.55 13.02 -4.36
N THR A 229 -14.54 12.41 -3.72
CA THR A 229 -15.81 11.97 -4.36
C THR A 229 -17.01 12.85 -4.02
N SER A 230 -16.86 13.88 -3.17
CA SER A 230 -17.96 14.70 -2.64
C SER A 230 -18.76 15.49 -3.69
N ILE A 231 -18.13 15.84 -4.82
CA ILE A 231 -18.70 16.79 -5.79
C ILE A 231 -19.53 16.09 -6.88
N LYS A 232 -19.14 14.89 -7.28
CA LYS A 232 -19.76 14.17 -8.40
C LYS A 232 -20.05 12.73 -8.04
N SER A 233 -21.26 12.28 -8.37
CA SER A 233 -21.66 10.88 -8.21
C SER A 233 -21.54 10.12 -9.54
N PHE A 234 -21.37 8.80 -9.46
CA PHE A 234 -21.35 7.87 -10.60
C PHE A 234 -20.22 8.10 -11.62
N THR A 235 -19.11 8.65 -11.16
CA THR A 235 -17.91 8.87 -11.98
C THR A 235 -16.91 7.71 -11.80
N THR A 236 -15.87 7.68 -12.62
CA THR A 236 -14.70 6.78 -12.45
C THR A 236 -14.10 6.92 -11.05
N ASP A 237 -14.05 8.14 -10.51
CA ASP A 237 -13.47 8.42 -9.18
C ASP A 237 -14.26 7.70 -8.07
N ASN A 238 -15.61 7.63 -8.19
CA ASN A 238 -16.45 6.89 -7.24
C ASN A 238 -16.21 5.36 -7.34
N VAL A 239 -15.98 4.82 -8.54
CA VAL A 239 -15.64 3.40 -8.70
C VAL A 239 -14.30 3.09 -8.04
N PHE A 240 -13.30 3.94 -8.25
CA PHE A 240 -11.97 3.77 -7.67
C PHE A 240 -11.99 3.92 -6.14
N ALA A 241 -12.69 4.94 -5.63
CA ALA A 241 -12.88 5.13 -4.20
C ALA A 241 -13.62 3.95 -3.54
N TYR A 242 -14.66 3.44 -4.20
CA TYR A 242 -15.37 2.24 -3.75
C TYR A 242 -14.41 1.05 -3.62
N TYR A 243 -13.59 0.79 -4.65
CA TYR A 243 -12.65 -0.32 -4.63
C TYR A 243 -11.59 -0.18 -3.52
N ILE A 244 -11.06 1.03 -3.32
CA ILE A 244 -10.12 1.29 -2.22
C ILE A 244 -10.79 1.03 -0.86
N ASN A 245 -12.02 1.52 -0.64
CA ASN A 245 -12.77 1.22 0.59
C ASN A 245 -13.00 -0.29 0.76
N LEU A 246 -13.31 -1.01 -0.32
CA LEU A 246 -13.48 -2.46 -0.30
C LEU A 246 -12.20 -3.18 0.13
N THR A 247 -11.04 -2.78 -0.39
CA THR A 247 -9.75 -3.40 0.00
C THR A 247 -9.46 -3.22 1.49
N TYR A 248 -9.71 -2.03 2.06
CA TYR A 248 -9.59 -1.82 3.50
C TYR A 248 -10.61 -2.61 4.30
N ALA A 249 -11.88 -2.68 3.86
CA ALA A 249 -12.90 -3.47 4.54
C ALA A 249 -12.53 -4.96 4.58
N VAL A 250 -12.04 -5.51 3.47
CA VAL A 250 -11.59 -6.90 3.38
C VAL A 250 -10.37 -7.14 4.29
N SER A 251 -9.39 -6.22 4.32
CA SER A 251 -8.23 -6.32 5.22
C SER A 251 -8.65 -6.31 6.69
N ILE A 252 -9.48 -5.35 7.09
CA ILE A 252 -9.96 -5.24 8.48
C ILE A 252 -10.77 -6.47 8.91
N ASN A 253 -11.67 -6.93 8.04
CA ASN A 253 -12.53 -8.07 8.32
C ASN A 253 -11.78 -9.42 8.26
N GLY A 254 -10.65 -9.47 7.56
CA GLY A 254 -9.75 -10.62 7.50
C GLY A 254 -8.85 -10.78 8.73
N ARG A 255 -8.87 -9.81 9.65
CA ARG A 255 -8.08 -9.90 10.89
C ARG A 255 -8.57 -11.05 11.74
N ASN A 256 -7.77 -12.10 11.83
CA ASN A 256 -8.10 -13.32 12.57
C ASN A 256 -7.01 -13.59 13.61
N GLU A 257 -7.40 -13.60 14.89
CA GLU A 257 -6.49 -13.82 16.02
C GLU A 257 -5.80 -15.19 15.93
N GLU A 258 -6.49 -16.24 15.48
CA GLU A 258 -5.91 -17.58 15.32
C GLU A 258 -4.87 -17.63 14.20
N GLU A 259 -5.13 -16.95 13.08
CA GLU A 259 -4.15 -16.85 12.00
C GLU A 259 -2.95 -16.02 12.42
N GLY A 260 -3.17 -14.90 13.12
CA GLY A 260 -2.11 -14.10 13.71
C GLY A 260 -1.21 -14.91 14.65
N LYS A 261 -1.77 -15.76 15.49
CA LYS A 261 -1.02 -16.67 16.36
C LYS A 261 -0.21 -17.71 15.58
N LYS A 262 -0.79 -18.33 14.56
CA LYS A 262 -0.08 -19.26 13.67
C LYS A 262 1.08 -18.60 12.93
N HIS A 263 0.89 -17.37 12.47
CA HIS A 263 1.94 -16.58 11.84
C HIS A 263 3.09 -16.29 12.80
N LEU A 264 2.77 -15.89 14.04
CA LEU A 264 3.77 -15.66 15.09
C LEU A 264 4.53 -16.94 15.44
N GLU A 265 3.88 -18.06 15.56
CA GLU A 265 4.50 -19.38 15.81
C GLU A 265 5.43 -19.79 14.66
N THR A 266 5.00 -19.57 13.42
CA THR A 266 5.82 -19.82 12.22
C THR A 266 7.04 -18.91 12.20
N LEU A 267 6.89 -17.64 12.56
CA LEU A 267 7.99 -16.68 12.70
C LEU A 267 9.00 -17.13 13.76
N ILE A 268 8.52 -17.47 14.96
CA ILE A 268 9.36 -17.93 16.06
C ILE A 268 10.10 -19.20 15.68
N SER A 269 9.45 -20.15 15.01
CA SER A 269 10.08 -21.40 14.56
C SER A 269 11.14 -21.14 13.50
N SER A 270 10.91 -20.24 12.56
CA SER A 270 11.88 -19.85 11.54
C SER A 270 13.10 -19.13 12.11
N LEU A 271 12.91 -18.27 13.11
CA LEU A 271 13.99 -17.60 13.84
C LEU A 271 14.82 -18.58 14.67
N LYS A 272 14.17 -19.54 15.34
CA LYS A 272 14.86 -20.60 16.10
C LYS A 272 15.67 -21.51 15.19
N SER A 273 15.15 -21.90 14.03
CA SER A 273 15.88 -22.72 13.06
C SER A 273 17.12 -22.00 12.50
N LYS A 274 17.04 -20.68 12.24
CA LYS A 274 18.19 -19.87 11.83
C LYS A 274 19.23 -19.73 12.98
N ALA A 275 18.81 -19.52 14.21
CA ALA A 275 19.69 -19.44 15.36
C ALA A 275 20.43 -20.76 15.64
N SER A 276 19.81 -21.92 15.37
CA SER A 276 20.42 -23.22 15.54
C SER A 276 21.47 -23.61 14.46
N VAL A 277 21.53 -22.85 13.35
CA VAL A 277 22.52 -23.04 12.28
C VAL A 277 23.83 -22.26 12.59
N TYR A 278 23.78 -21.31 13.53
CA TYR A 278 24.93 -20.49 13.94
C TYR A 278 25.58 -20.95 15.27
N ASN A 279 25.05 -22.03 15.89
CA ASN A 279 25.65 -22.72 17.02
C ASN A 279 26.19 -24.11 16.57
#